data_745d1f30314ae711d264c0156f8b2d11
#
_entry.id   745d1f30314ae711d264c0156f8b2d11
#
_cell.length_a   1.000
_cell.length_b   1.000
_cell.length_c   1.000
_cell.angle_alpha   90.00
_cell.angle_beta   90.00
_cell.angle_gamma   90.00
#
_symmetry.space_group_name_H-M   'P 1'
#
loop_
_entity.id
_entity.type
_entity.pdbx_description
1 polymer ?
#
loop_
_entity_poly.entity_id
_entity_poly.type
_entity_poly.pdbx_seq_one_letter_code
_entity_poly.pdbx_strand_id
1 'polypeptide(L)'
;MAQRKNLKTISRTLFLLLALLLGACRSAEGDTPAPTAPSTPETTASTTPPTPSPWPTPRPTESFNEVRPAAVAGAFYPADADQVTEMVDQYLASARRVDGQPIALIVPHAGWVYSGQVAAMAYKQIEGLPYDTIVIIGPNHTDPTFDAISVYAEGAFETPLGPLPVDEALAAQLLAAHECIVFDRDVHREEHSIEVQLPFLQRVCPGCAIVPIVIGQSTPENLDILTQALGEALQDKRALIIASSDLSHYPTYDDAVRVDTTTLAAIETLDSAHVSAVLAEQMAQGVPNLGTCACGEGPILVTMRVAQALGADHARVLYYANSGDVSGDLSQVVGYGAVTFWHWQPPDLSAAQQSALLSLARRSLQDYLASGQETTFDPPDDAVLSRHLGAFVTLLLDGELRGCIGHMQGDVPLYQTVAQAAVDAAVHDPRFSPLPLDQLDDVEIEVSVLSPFKRVRDVHDESEIEVGRHGLYLLYGQQRGVLLPQVPVEEGWERAEFLEQICAKAGLPSDCWEQATLYTFTAQVFSEE
;
A
#
# COMPACT_ATOMS: atom_id res chain seq x y z
N MET A 1 2.31 -31.89 -39.10
CA MET A 1 2.28 -32.60 -37.80
C MET A 1 3.64 -32.58 -37.08
N ALA A 2 4.74 -32.25 -37.73
CA ALA A 2 6.08 -32.23 -37.10
C ALA A 2 6.42 -30.89 -36.37
N GLN A 3 5.85 -29.76 -36.79
CA GLN A 3 6.11 -28.46 -36.16
C GLN A 3 5.41 -28.24 -34.81
N ARG A 4 4.28 -28.90 -34.53
CA ARG A 4 3.58 -28.75 -33.22
C ARG A 4 4.27 -29.48 -32.06
N LYS A 5 5.16 -30.46 -32.31
CA LYS A 5 5.88 -31.17 -31.24
C LYS A 5 7.11 -30.39 -30.73
N ASN A 6 7.71 -29.55 -31.55
CA ASN A 6 8.89 -28.78 -31.14
C ASN A 6 8.53 -27.57 -30.26
N LEU A 7 7.37 -26.90 -30.51
CA LEU A 7 6.93 -25.80 -29.66
C LEU A 7 6.64 -26.23 -28.21
N LYS A 8 6.04 -27.42 -28.03
CA LYS A 8 5.74 -27.93 -26.68
C LYS A 8 6.98 -28.28 -25.85
N THR A 9 8.08 -28.62 -26.49
CA THR A 9 9.31 -29.00 -25.80
C THR A 9 10.10 -27.77 -25.36
N ILE A 10 10.12 -26.71 -26.18
CA ILE A 10 10.79 -25.43 -25.89
C ILE A 10 10.12 -24.73 -24.70
N SER A 11 8.80 -24.67 -24.67
CA SER A 11 8.01 -24.12 -23.57
C SER A 11 8.31 -24.80 -22.24
N ARG A 12 8.37 -26.15 -22.19
CA ARG A 12 8.61 -26.88 -20.95
C ARG A 12 9.96 -26.59 -20.30
N THR A 13 11.02 -26.40 -21.08
CA THR A 13 12.37 -26.13 -20.57
C THR A 13 12.47 -24.71 -20.00
N LEU A 14 11.80 -23.76 -20.63
CA LEU A 14 11.78 -22.36 -20.21
C LEU A 14 11.11 -22.20 -18.85
N PHE A 15 9.99 -22.89 -18.59
CA PHE A 15 9.17 -22.73 -17.38
C PHE A 15 9.70 -23.48 -16.16
N LEU A 16 10.27 -24.67 -16.34
CA LEU A 16 10.94 -25.36 -15.23
C LEU A 16 12.08 -24.50 -14.64
N LEU A 17 12.75 -23.70 -15.47
CA LEU A 17 13.83 -22.82 -15.04
C LEU A 17 13.31 -21.56 -14.32
N LEU A 18 12.20 -20.98 -14.77
CA LEU A 18 11.56 -19.85 -14.07
C LEU A 18 11.00 -20.28 -12.70
N ALA A 19 10.46 -21.50 -12.61
CA ALA A 19 10.01 -22.09 -11.35
C ALA A 19 11.12 -22.29 -10.31
N LEU A 20 12.37 -22.49 -10.72
CA LEU A 20 13.52 -22.66 -9.83
C LEU A 20 14.07 -21.36 -9.23
N LEU A 21 13.81 -20.19 -9.85
CA LEU A 21 14.35 -18.90 -9.40
C LEU A 21 13.77 -18.37 -8.09
N LEU A 22 12.50 -18.61 -7.86
CA LEU A 22 11.81 -18.06 -6.68
C LEU A 22 12.10 -18.84 -5.39
N GLY A 23 12.84 -19.96 -5.49
CA GLY A 23 13.35 -20.71 -4.35
C GLY A 23 14.71 -20.24 -3.81
N ALA A 24 15.39 -19.30 -4.48
CA ALA A 24 16.78 -18.91 -4.14
C ALA A 24 16.91 -17.75 -3.13
N CYS A 25 15.82 -17.18 -2.62
CA CYS A 25 15.87 -16.24 -1.49
C CYS A 25 15.93 -17.00 -0.14
N ARG A 26 16.92 -17.87 0.05
CA ARG A 26 17.38 -18.27 1.38
C ARG A 26 18.53 -17.35 1.77
N SER A 27 18.33 -16.57 2.82
CA SER A 27 19.35 -15.81 3.52
C SER A 27 20.54 -16.70 3.85
N ALA A 28 21.71 -16.35 3.34
CA ALA A 28 22.98 -16.86 3.85
C ALA A 28 23.23 -16.17 5.20
N GLU A 29 23.07 -16.88 6.29
CA GLU A 29 23.66 -16.51 7.56
C GLU A 29 25.18 -16.65 7.43
N GLY A 30 25.85 -15.52 7.31
CA GLY A 30 27.30 -15.42 7.37
C GLY A 30 27.68 -14.65 8.63
N ASP A 31 28.44 -15.29 9.50
CA ASP A 31 29.09 -14.71 10.66
C ASP A 31 29.80 -13.38 10.33
N THR A 32 29.38 -12.30 10.97
CA THR A 32 30.03 -11.01 10.86
C THR A 32 30.95 -10.78 12.09
N PRO A 33 32.25 -10.56 11.91
CA PRO A 33 33.11 -10.04 12.98
C PRO A 33 32.85 -8.52 13.17
N ALA A 34 32.99 -8.06 14.41
CA ALA A 34 32.75 -6.70 14.88
C ALA A 34 33.51 -5.63 14.08
N PRO A 35 32.92 -4.42 13.89
CA PRO A 35 33.52 -3.37 13.09
C PRO A 35 34.62 -2.64 13.86
N THR A 36 35.79 -2.55 13.24
CA THR A 36 36.84 -1.58 13.54
C THR A 36 36.50 -0.23 12.92
N ALA A 37 36.69 0.84 13.68
CA ALA A 37 36.40 2.22 13.28
C ALA A 37 37.17 2.66 12.02
N PRO A 38 36.52 3.37 11.06
CA PRO A 38 37.22 3.91 9.92
C PRO A 38 37.82 5.28 10.20
N SER A 39 39.05 5.44 9.74
CA SER A 39 39.80 6.71 9.60
C SER A 39 39.16 7.56 8.50
N THR A 40 39.01 8.86 8.76
CA THR A 40 38.57 9.92 7.86
C THR A 40 39.39 10.00 6.57
N PRO A 41 38.76 10.17 5.40
CA PRO A 41 39.41 10.82 4.27
C PRO A 41 38.86 12.22 4.01
N GLU A 42 39.79 13.06 3.60
CA GLU A 42 39.62 14.47 3.25
C GLU A 42 38.69 14.71 2.05
N THR A 43 38.07 15.86 2.13
CA THR A 43 37.18 16.56 1.22
C THR A 43 37.74 16.72 -0.20
N THR A 44 36.91 16.42 -1.23
CA THR A 44 36.71 17.28 -2.41
C THR A 44 35.55 16.73 -3.26
N ALA A 45 34.53 17.52 -3.42
CA ALA A 45 33.81 17.90 -4.63
C ALA A 45 32.36 18.30 -4.29
N SER A 46 32.12 19.58 -4.47
CA SER A 46 30.82 20.23 -4.42
C SER A 46 29.91 19.60 -5.49
N THR A 47 28.93 18.79 -5.08
CA THR A 47 27.76 18.49 -5.91
C THR A 47 26.60 19.30 -5.33
N THR A 48 26.16 20.29 -6.11
CA THR A 48 24.90 21.00 -5.86
C THR A 48 23.77 19.98 -5.69
N PRO A 49 22.96 20.07 -4.62
CA PRO A 49 21.80 19.20 -4.48
C PRO A 49 20.80 19.45 -5.62
N PRO A 50 20.06 18.44 -6.07
CA PRO A 50 19.02 18.61 -7.08
C PRO A 50 18.03 19.66 -6.61
N THR A 51 17.69 20.61 -7.49
CA THR A 51 16.69 21.64 -7.26
C THR A 51 15.38 20.96 -6.91
N PRO A 52 14.75 21.28 -5.75
CA PRO A 52 13.46 20.71 -5.42
C PRO A 52 12.44 21.09 -6.48
N SER A 53 11.61 20.12 -6.90
CA SER A 53 10.43 20.34 -7.74
C SER A 53 9.61 21.52 -7.19
N PRO A 54 9.08 22.40 -8.03
CA PRO A 54 8.30 23.52 -7.55
C PRO A 54 7.00 22.99 -6.92
N TRP A 55 6.96 22.96 -5.60
CA TRP A 55 5.76 22.70 -4.84
C TRP A 55 4.69 23.77 -5.20
N PRO A 56 3.41 23.41 -5.30
CA PRO A 56 2.36 24.40 -5.49
C PRO A 56 2.46 25.45 -4.36
N THR A 57 2.40 26.71 -4.77
CA THR A 57 2.48 27.87 -3.88
C THR A 57 1.41 27.74 -2.78
N PRO A 58 1.74 28.02 -1.51
CA PRO A 58 0.73 28.06 -0.44
C PRO A 58 -0.44 28.96 -0.85
N ARG A 59 -1.68 28.54 -0.55
CA ARG A 59 -2.84 29.41 -0.74
C ARG A 59 -2.57 30.77 -0.07
N PRO A 60 -3.07 31.88 -0.65
CA PRO A 60 -3.07 33.17 0.04
C PRO A 60 -3.68 32.96 1.44
N THR A 61 -3.18 33.68 2.44
CA THR A 61 -3.68 33.68 3.82
C THR A 61 -5.18 34.03 3.79
N GLU A 62 -6.03 33.01 3.72
CA GLU A 62 -7.47 33.17 3.91
C GLU A 62 -7.69 33.50 5.40
N SER A 63 -8.43 34.51 5.70
CA SER A 63 -8.85 34.83 7.07
C SER A 63 -10.10 34.01 7.38
N PHE A 64 -9.99 33.06 8.29
CA PHE A 64 -11.14 32.29 8.78
C PHE A 64 -11.82 33.04 9.94
N ASN A 65 -13.16 33.00 9.99
CA ASN A 65 -13.91 33.59 11.08
C ASN A 65 -13.76 32.82 12.39
N GLU A 66 -13.54 31.49 12.28
CA GLU A 66 -13.34 30.56 13.39
C GLU A 66 -12.17 29.63 13.08
N VAL A 67 -11.31 29.41 14.05
CA VAL A 67 -10.17 28.51 13.94
C VAL A 67 -10.08 27.65 15.19
N ARG A 68 -10.14 26.34 15.05
CA ARG A 68 -9.88 25.42 16.15
C ARG A 68 -8.36 25.38 16.37
N PRO A 69 -7.85 25.83 17.54
CA PRO A 69 -6.42 25.81 17.83
C PRO A 69 -5.87 24.40 17.93
N ALA A 70 -4.58 24.22 17.66
CA ALA A 70 -3.90 22.95 17.90
C ALA A 70 -3.92 22.60 19.39
N ALA A 71 -4.39 21.39 19.74
CA ALA A 71 -4.50 20.93 21.13
C ALA A 71 -3.30 20.07 21.55
N VAL A 72 -2.68 19.32 20.61
CA VAL A 72 -1.65 18.33 20.92
C VAL A 72 -0.30 18.59 20.26
N ALA A 73 -0.13 19.75 19.61
CA ALA A 73 1.16 20.22 19.12
C ALA A 73 2.15 20.38 20.29
N GLY A 74 3.37 19.87 20.14
CA GLY A 74 4.38 19.79 21.21
C GLY A 74 4.25 18.57 22.14
N ALA A 75 3.16 17.80 22.02
CA ALA A 75 2.95 16.57 22.78
C ALA A 75 2.91 15.32 21.88
N PHE A 76 2.08 15.30 20.84
CA PHE A 76 1.95 14.19 19.90
C PHE A 76 2.86 14.35 18.68
N TYR A 77 3.13 15.57 18.30
CA TYR A 77 4.01 15.95 17.20
C TYR A 77 4.67 17.31 17.50
N PRO A 78 5.76 17.73 16.83
CA PRO A 78 6.45 18.97 17.14
C PRO A 78 5.55 20.21 17.05
N ALA A 79 5.79 21.21 17.91
CA ALA A 79 5.10 22.50 17.86
C ALA A 79 5.74 23.50 16.89
N ASP A 80 6.96 23.21 16.42
CA ASP A 80 7.71 24.05 15.49
C ASP A 80 7.47 23.62 14.05
N ALA A 81 7.16 24.57 13.16
CA ALA A 81 6.79 24.31 11.77
C ALA A 81 7.92 23.63 10.96
N ASP A 82 9.16 24.05 11.18
CA ASP A 82 10.31 23.49 10.46
C ASP A 82 10.54 22.04 10.89
N GLN A 83 10.43 21.74 12.20
CA GLN A 83 10.54 20.38 12.72
C GLN A 83 9.41 19.48 12.23
N VAL A 84 8.17 19.99 12.17
CA VAL A 84 7.04 19.25 11.59
C VAL A 84 7.31 18.89 10.14
N THR A 85 7.75 19.88 9.36
CA THR A 85 8.07 19.70 7.94
C THR A 85 9.16 18.65 7.74
N GLU A 86 10.29 18.79 8.46
CA GLU A 86 11.41 17.87 8.35
C GLU A 86 11.00 16.43 8.73
N MET A 87 10.24 16.26 9.82
CA MET A 87 9.83 14.96 10.31
C MET A 87 8.86 14.28 9.32
N VAL A 88 7.85 14.99 8.80
CA VAL A 88 6.93 14.45 7.80
C VAL A 88 7.67 14.07 6.52
N ASP A 89 8.57 14.93 6.03
CA ASP A 89 9.35 14.66 4.82
C ASP A 89 10.28 13.44 4.99
N GLN A 90 10.92 13.26 6.15
CA GLN A 90 11.72 12.07 6.46
C GLN A 90 10.88 10.78 6.45
N TYR A 91 9.69 10.80 7.06
CA TYR A 91 8.79 9.65 7.07
C TYR A 91 8.28 9.32 5.66
N LEU A 92 7.87 10.32 4.87
CA LEU A 92 7.40 10.13 3.49
C LEU A 92 8.51 9.65 2.55
N ALA A 93 9.77 10.06 2.77
CA ALA A 93 10.91 9.62 1.96
C ALA A 93 11.21 8.12 2.11
N SER A 94 10.92 7.54 3.28
CA SER A 94 11.09 6.11 3.54
C SER A 94 9.84 5.28 3.24
N ALA A 95 8.71 5.92 2.92
CA ALA A 95 7.47 5.26 2.56
C ALA A 95 7.43 4.92 1.07
N ARG A 96 6.80 3.77 0.75
CA ARG A 96 6.66 3.29 -0.63
C ARG A 96 5.24 3.48 -1.14
N ARG A 97 5.11 3.79 -2.42
CA ARG A 97 3.82 3.83 -3.10
C ARG A 97 3.48 2.44 -3.64
N VAL A 98 2.21 2.09 -3.56
CA VAL A 98 1.63 0.92 -4.24
C VAL A 98 0.70 1.37 -5.35
N ASP A 99 0.36 0.48 -6.29
CA ASP A 99 -0.58 0.81 -7.35
C ASP A 99 -2.01 1.02 -6.82
N GLY A 100 -2.72 1.93 -7.44
CA GLY A 100 -4.11 2.28 -7.15
C GLY A 100 -4.28 3.72 -6.67
N GLN A 101 -5.46 4.26 -6.97
CA GLN A 101 -5.89 5.54 -6.39
C GLN A 101 -6.75 5.23 -5.16
N PRO A 102 -6.32 5.58 -3.94
CA PRO A 102 -7.09 5.32 -2.74
C PRO A 102 -8.47 5.99 -2.76
N ILE A 103 -9.49 5.25 -2.35
CA ILE A 103 -10.81 5.77 -2.00
C ILE A 103 -10.86 6.05 -0.50
N ALA A 104 -10.17 5.21 0.29
CA ALA A 104 -10.09 5.39 1.73
C ALA A 104 -8.75 4.86 2.30
N LEU A 105 -8.43 5.33 3.52
CA LEU A 105 -7.27 4.91 4.30
C LEU A 105 -7.69 4.58 5.75
N ILE A 106 -6.93 3.69 6.40
CA ILE A 106 -6.87 3.60 7.87
C ILE A 106 -5.49 4.08 8.27
N VAL A 107 -5.42 5.00 9.25
CA VAL A 107 -4.18 5.67 9.68
C VAL A 107 -4.15 5.75 11.20
N PRO A 108 -3.04 5.41 11.87
CA PRO A 108 -2.93 5.51 13.32
C PRO A 108 -2.84 6.98 13.80
N HIS A 109 -3.14 7.20 15.11
CA HIS A 109 -3.16 8.53 15.71
C HIS A 109 -2.38 8.67 17.03
N ALA A 110 -1.52 7.72 17.36
CA ALA A 110 -0.58 7.89 18.45
C ALA A 110 0.44 9.00 18.18
N GLY A 111 1.24 9.34 19.18
CA GLY A 111 2.35 10.29 18.99
C GLY A 111 3.30 9.86 17.87
N TRP A 112 3.73 10.80 17.04
CA TRP A 112 4.47 10.52 15.79
C TRP A 112 5.78 9.76 15.98
N VAL A 113 6.41 9.88 17.15
CA VAL A 113 7.60 9.09 17.48
C VAL A 113 7.32 7.59 17.34
N TYR A 114 6.09 7.16 17.61
CA TYR A 114 5.67 5.75 17.55
C TYR A 114 4.97 5.39 16.24
N SER A 115 4.00 6.21 15.83
CA SER A 115 3.09 5.88 14.71
C SER A 115 3.36 6.66 13.42
N GLY A 116 4.21 7.70 13.44
CA GLY A 116 4.40 8.60 12.29
C GLY A 116 4.91 7.90 11.03
N GLN A 117 5.81 6.92 11.16
CA GLN A 117 6.28 6.14 10.02
C GLN A 117 5.16 5.27 9.43
N VAL A 118 4.29 4.70 10.27
CA VAL A 118 3.13 3.92 9.82
C VAL A 118 2.12 4.82 9.11
N ALA A 119 1.84 6.00 9.69
CA ALA A 119 0.97 7.00 9.05
C ALA A 119 1.51 7.43 7.67
N ALA A 120 2.82 7.66 7.56
CA ALA A 120 3.44 8.04 6.29
C ALA A 120 3.28 6.98 5.18
N MET A 121 3.24 5.69 5.52
CA MET A 121 2.95 4.64 4.54
C MET A 121 1.57 4.80 3.90
N ALA A 122 0.56 5.23 4.68
CA ALA A 122 -0.77 5.54 4.15
C ALA A 122 -0.76 6.86 3.35
N TYR A 123 -0.17 7.94 3.89
CA TYR A 123 -0.14 9.24 3.23
C TYR A 123 0.66 9.27 1.94
N LYS A 124 1.69 8.44 1.81
CA LYS A 124 2.46 8.27 0.57
C LYS A 124 1.57 7.84 -0.61
N GLN A 125 0.48 7.11 -0.33
CA GLN A 125 -0.41 6.62 -1.38
C GLN A 125 -1.19 7.74 -2.07
N ILE A 126 -1.38 8.88 -1.40
CA ILE A 126 -2.18 10.01 -1.90
C ILE A 126 -1.33 11.20 -2.36
N GLU A 127 -0.02 11.16 -2.19
CA GLU A 127 0.88 12.25 -2.55
C GLU A 127 0.73 12.65 -4.03
N GLY A 128 0.34 13.91 -4.25
CA GLY A 128 0.15 14.47 -5.61
C GLY A 128 -1.12 14.00 -6.33
N LEU A 129 -2.02 13.26 -5.68
CA LEU A 129 -3.30 12.88 -6.28
C LEU A 129 -4.35 14.01 -6.13
N PRO A 130 -5.32 14.10 -7.06
CA PRO A 130 -6.22 15.25 -7.18
C PRO A 130 -7.46 15.11 -6.28
N TYR A 131 -7.30 15.15 -4.96
CA TYR A 131 -8.42 15.24 -4.03
C TYR A 131 -8.77 16.70 -3.75
N ASP A 132 -10.06 17.00 -3.59
CA ASP A 132 -10.58 18.31 -3.18
C ASP A 132 -10.86 18.33 -1.68
N THR A 133 -11.41 17.23 -1.15
CA THR A 133 -11.85 17.11 0.24
C THR A 133 -11.37 15.80 0.88
N ILE A 134 -10.94 15.89 2.13
CA ILE A 134 -10.55 14.75 2.96
C ILE A 134 -11.51 14.64 4.15
N VAL A 135 -12.31 13.59 4.19
CA VAL A 135 -13.16 13.25 5.35
C VAL A 135 -12.31 12.47 6.35
N ILE A 136 -12.20 12.96 7.58
CA ILE A 136 -11.43 12.30 8.64
C ILE A 136 -12.39 11.88 9.75
N ILE A 137 -12.49 10.59 9.99
CA ILE A 137 -13.38 10.02 11.01
C ILE A 137 -12.52 9.51 12.17
N GLY A 138 -12.68 10.11 13.34
CA GLY A 138 -11.99 9.70 14.57
C GLY A 138 -12.96 9.17 15.64
N PRO A 139 -12.46 8.37 16.59
CA PRO A 139 -13.17 8.05 17.80
C PRO A 139 -13.23 9.25 18.75
N ASN A 140 -14.08 9.20 19.74
CA ASN A 140 -14.17 10.18 20.81
C ASN A 140 -13.34 9.74 22.03
N HIS A 141 -12.29 10.50 22.34
CA HIS A 141 -11.44 10.26 23.52
C HIS A 141 -11.72 11.24 24.67
N THR A 142 -12.51 12.28 24.43
CA THR A 142 -12.58 13.45 25.32
C THR A 142 -13.85 13.52 26.14
N ASP A 143 -15.00 13.12 25.59
CA ASP A 143 -16.29 13.18 26.27
C ASP A 143 -17.01 11.82 26.22
N PRO A 144 -16.89 10.98 27.26
CA PRO A 144 -17.53 9.66 27.29
C PRO A 144 -19.07 9.73 27.36
N THR A 145 -19.64 10.92 27.54
CA THR A 145 -21.09 11.13 27.58
C THR A 145 -21.67 11.53 26.24
N PHE A 146 -20.84 11.91 25.28
CA PHE A 146 -21.26 12.25 23.92
C PHE A 146 -21.61 10.95 23.16
N ASP A 147 -22.85 10.81 22.74
CA ASP A 147 -23.40 9.61 22.10
C ASP A 147 -23.79 9.79 20.62
N ALA A 148 -23.74 11.03 20.11
CA ALA A 148 -24.07 11.36 18.73
C ALA A 148 -22.85 11.31 17.78
N ILE A 149 -23.01 11.81 16.56
CA ILE A 149 -21.96 12.00 15.57
C ILE A 149 -21.72 13.50 15.42
N SER A 150 -20.51 13.97 15.68
CA SER A 150 -20.19 15.38 15.50
C SER A 150 -19.41 15.62 14.19
N VAL A 151 -19.94 16.48 13.33
CA VAL A 151 -19.28 17.02 12.13
C VAL A 151 -18.87 18.45 12.40
N TYR A 152 -17.58 18.75 12.36
CA TYR A 152 -17.10 20.12 12.50
C TYR A 152 -17.35 20.88 11.19
N ALA A 153 -18.07 22.02 11.26
CA ALA A 153 -18.75 22.58 10.09
C ALA A 153 -18.33 24.01 9.72
N GLU A 154 -17.27 24.55 10.32
CA GLU A 154 -16.91 25.95 10.05
C GLU A 154 -15.40 26.22 10.18
N GLY A 155 -14.93 27.20 9.42
CA GLY A 155 -13.61 27.79 9.55
C GLY A 155 -12.47 26.85 9.22
N ALA A 156 -11.54 26.62 10.17
CA ALA A 156 -10.32 25.87 9.94
C ALA A 156 -9.80 25.19 11.22
N PHE A 157 -8.90 24.21 11.04
CA PHE A 157 -8.08 23.62 12.10
C PHE A 157 -6.66 24.18 12.01
N GLU A 158 -6.13 24.70 13.12
CA GLU A 158 -4.76 25.20 13.21
C GLU A 158 -3.77 24.04 13.39
N THR A 159 -2.64 24.16 12.74
CA THR A 159 -1.44 23.34 12.97
C THR A 159 -0.21 24.25 12.97
N PRO A 160 0.97 23.82 13.38
CA PRO A 160 2.21 24.60 13.21
C PRO A 160 2.49 25.00 11.76
N LEU A 161 1.95 24.28 10.76
CA LEU A 161 2.07 24.62 9.34
C LEU A 161 1.02 25.64 8.86
N GLY A 162 0.18 26.13 9.76
CA GLY A 162 -0.92 27.06 9.48
C GLY A 162 -2.29 26.36 9.43
N PRO A 163 -3.37 27.15 9.15
CA PRO A 163 -4.73 26.65 9.16
C PRO A 163 -5.03 25.76 7.95
N LEU A 164 -5.78 24.68 8.19
CA LEU A 164 -6.34 23.80 7.17
C LEU A 164 -7.85 24.01 7.10
N PRO A 165 -8.41 24.44 5.95
CA PRO A 165 -9.81 24.84 5.85
C PRO A 165 -10.78 23.66 5.96
N VAL A 166 -11.94 23.89 6.56
CA VAL A 166 -13.07 22.96 6.58
C VAL A 166 -13.87 23.11 5.27
N ASP A 167 -14.29 21.98 4.69
CA ASP A 167 -15.30 21.98 3.61
C ASP A 167 -16.69 22.19 4.23
N GLU A 168 -17.02 23.46 4.47
CA GLU A 168 -18.29 23.86 5.11
C GLU A 168 -19.52 23.40 4.30
N ALA A 169 -19.38 23.32 2.97
CA ALA A 169 -20.49 22.91 2.11
C ALA A 169 -20.82 21.43 2.29
N LEU A 170 -19.81 20.57 2.31
CA LEU A 170 -19.99 19.15 2.57
C LEU A 170 -20.41 18.89 4.02
N ALA A 171 -19.82 19.60 4.98
CA ALA A 171 -20.21 19.51 6.39
C ALA A 171 -21.69 19.89 6.59
N ALA A 172 -22.17 20.98 5.98
CA ALA A 172 -23.58 21.38 6.03
C ALA A 172 -24.51 20.33 5.41
N GLN A 173 -24.09 19.68 4.32
CA GLN A 173 -24.85 18.59 3.70
C GLN A 173 -24.99 17.40 4.67
N LEU A 174 -23.92 17.01 5.37
CA LEU A 174 -23.94 15.92 6.35
C LEU A 174 -24.82 16.26 7.56
N LEU A 175 -24.73 17.48 8.09
CA LEU A 175 -25.58 17.95 9.19
C LEU A 175 -27.07 17.95 8.83
N ALA A 176 -27.41 18.15 7.57
CA ALA A 176 -28.80 18.11 7.12
C ALA A 176 -29.31 16.67 6.88
N ALA A 177 -28.45 15.67 6.86
CA ALA A 177 -28.82 14.30 6.51
C ALA A 177 -29.60 13.59 7.62
N HIS A 178 -29.28 13.83 8.90
CA HIS A 178 -29.94 13.16 10.03
C HIS A 178 -29.79 13.96 11.34
N GLU A 179 -30.78 13.87 12.24
CA GLU A 179 -30.76 14.59 13.54
C GLU A 179 -29.66 14.11 14.52
N CYS A 180 -29.16 12.89 14.37
CA CYS A 180 -28.02 12.37 15.16
C CYS A 180 -26.66 12.89 14.66
N ILE A 181 -26.62 13.58 13.50
CA ILE A 181 -25.42 14.25 13.00
C ILE A 181 -25.51 15.70 13.43
N VAL A 182 -24.65 16.10 14.36
CA VAL A 182 -24.69 17.43 14.99
C VAL A 182 -23.34 18.14 14.80
N PHE A 183 -23.31 19.45 15.06
CA PHE A 183 -22.08 20.19 15.23
C PHE A 183 -21.85 20.50 16.71
N ASP A 184 -20.93 19.82 17.34
CA ASP A 184 -20.52 20.05 18.72
C ASP A 184 -19.02 20.38 18.77
N ARG A 185 -18.68 21.65 19.04
CA ARG A 185 -17.29 22.12 19.09
C ARG A 185 -16.51 21.56 20.24
N ASP A 186 -17.17 21.28 21.37
CA ASP A 186 -16.52 20.86 22.60
C ASP A 186 -15.90 19.46 22.44
N VAL A 187 -16.57 18.57 21.71
CA VAL A 187 -16.07 17.22 21.38
C VAL A 187 -14.79 17.29 20.53
N HIS A 188 -14.66 18.29 19.66
CA HIS A 188 -13.47 18.43 18.82
C HIS A 188 -12.33 19.20 19.50
N ARG A 189 -12.59 19.96 20.57
CA ARG A 189 -11.63 20.92 21.14
C ARG A 189 -10.29 20.27 21.53
N GLU A 190 -10.35 19.19 22.26
CA GLU A 190 -9.17 18.47 22.78
C GLU A 190 -8.94 17.14 22.05
N GLU A 191 -9.77 16.78 21.05
CA GLU A 191 -9.66 15.50 20.34
C GLU A 191 -8.43 15.49 19.43
N HIS A 192 -7.56 14.51 19.67
CA HIS A 192 -6.27 14.40 19.00
C HIS A 192 -6.29 13.52 17.74
N SER A 193 -7.23 12.56 17.66
CA SER A 193 -7.24 11.55 16.59
C SER A 193 -7.34 12.16 15.19
N ILE A 194 -7.97 13.33 15.07
CA ILE A 194 -8.07 14.09 13.81
C ILE A 194 -6.85 14.99 13.63
N GLU A 195 -6.46 15.71 14.68
CA GLU A 195 -5.42 16.74 14.61
C GLU A 195 -4.06 16.19 14.15
N VAL A 196 -3.66 15.03 14.66
CA VAL A 196 -2.36 14.42 14.32
C VAL A 196 -2.22 14.03 12.84
N GLN A 197 -3.35 13.94 12.12
CA GLN A 197 -3.40 13.64 10.69
C GLN A 197 -3.09 14.87 9.82
N LEU A 198 -3.41 16.07 10.33
CA LEU A 198 -3.48 17.28 9.51
C LEU A 198 -2.15 17.71 8.91
N PRO A 199 -1.01 17.70 9.62
CA PRO A 199 0.25 18.13 9.03
C PRO A 199 0.73 17.22 7.90
N PHE A 200 0.43 15.90 7.95
CA PHE A 200 0.67 15.01 6.82
C PHE A 200 -0.15 15.44 5.60
N LEU A 201 -1.43 15.73 5.79
CA LEU A 201 -2.33 16.18 4.71
C LEU A 201 -1.86 17.50 4.10
N GLN A 202 -1.42 18.45 4.91
CA GLN A 202 -0.86 19.72 4.43
C GLN A 202 0.36 19.52 3.54
N ARG A 203 1.15 18.44 3.76
CA ARG A 203 2.31 18.09 2.93
C ARG A 203 1.94 17.35 1.66
N VAL A 204 1.03 16.37 1.72
CA VAL A 204 0.72 15.49 0.56
C VAL A 204 -0.43 16.02 -0.31
N CYS A 205 -1.32 16.86 0.25
CA CYS A 205 -2.50 17.42 -0.41
C CYS A 205 -2.71 18.92 -0.04
N PRO A 206 -1.78 19.83 -0.36
CA PRO A 206 -1.77 21.21 0.15
C PRO A 206 -2.98 22.06 -0.32
N GLY A 207 -3.78 21.55 -1.24
CA GLY A 207 -5.00 22.23 -1.74
C GLY A 207 -6.31 21.66 -1.20
N CYS A 208 -6.27 20.60 -0.38
CA CYS A 208 -7.47 19.95 0.15
C CYS A 208 -8.12 20.75 1.27
N ALA A 209 -9.46 20.64 1.38
CA ALA A 209 -10.21 20.99 2.58
C ALA A 209 -10.51 19.71 3.39
N ILE A 210 -10.90 19.86 4.66
CA ILE A 210 -11.20 18.71 5.53
C ILE A 210 -12.67 18.72 5.99
N VAL A 211 -13.20 17.52 6.28
CA VAL A 211 -14.42 17.35 7.05
C VAL A 211 -14.10 16.49 8.27
N PRO A 212 -13.85 17.14 9.43
CA PRO A 212 -13.57 16.42 10.68
C PRO A 212 -14.85 15.83 11.26
N ILE A 213 -14.83 14.52 11.56
CA ILE A 213 -15.97 13.79 12.16
C ILE A 213 -15.50 13.04 13.39
N VAL A 214 -16.20 13.20 14.51
CA VAL A 214 -16.01 12.43 15.74
C VAL A 214 -17.25 11.57 15.99
N ILE A 215 -17.06 10.26 16.09
CA ILE A 215 -18.11 9.32 16.48
C ILE A 215 -18.10 9.19 18.02
N GLY A 216 -19.20 9.59 18.69
CA GLY A 216 -19.36 9.46 20.13
C GLY A 216 -19.46 7.99 20.54
N GLN A 217 -20.59 7.38 20.28
CA GLN A 217 -20.78 5.94 20.48
C GLN A 217 -20.92 5.21 19.15
N SER A 218 -20.14 4.15 18.97
CA SER A 218 -20.16 3.30 17.77
C SER A 218 -21.32 2.30 17.79
N THR A 219 -22.56 2.81 18.03
CA THR A 219 -23.75 1.97 17.94
C THR A 219 -24.03 1.58 16.50
N PRO A 220 -24.62 0.40 16.22
CA PRO A 220 -24.98 0.03 14.85
C PRO A 220 -25.79 1.12 14.13
N GLU A 221 -26.71 1.78 14.84
CA GLU A 221 -27.55 2.87 14.31
C GLU A 221 -26.70 4.07 13.89
N ASN A 222 -25.80 4.57 14.74
CA ASN A 222 -24.90 5.69 14.40
C ASN A 222 -24.01 5.35 13.19
N LEU A 223 -23.47 4.11 13.14
CA LEU A 223 -22.62 3.68 12.03
C LEU A 223 -23.40 3.60 10.72
N ASP A 224 -24.64 3.11 10.74
CA ASP A 224 -25.49 3.03 9.56
C ASP A 224 -25.89 4.42 9.06
N ILE A 225 -26.29 5.33 9.98
CA ILE A 225 -26.62 6.73 9.65
C ILE A 225 -25.43 7.43 8.96
N LEU A 226 -24.23 7.35 9.56
CA LEU A 226 -23.06 8.02 9.01
C LEU A 226 -22.62 7.39 7.68
N THR A 227 -22.72 6.06 7.57
CA THR A 227 -22.43 5.34 6.32
C THR A 227 -23.32 5.81 5.19
N GLN A 228 -24.64 5.91 5.42
CA GLN A 228 -25.59 6.36 4.41
C GLN A 228 -25.31 7.82 4.04
N ALA A 229 -25.19 8.72 5.04
CA ALA A 229 -24.96 10.14 4.80
C ALA A 229 -23.69 10.40 3.98
N LEU A 230 -22.58 9.74 4.30
CA LEU A 230 -21.33 9.86 3.56
C LEU A 230 -21.43 9.22 2.17
N GLY A 231 -22.04 8.03 2.05
CA GLY A 231 -22.22 7.36 0.77
C GLY A 231 -22.99 8.20 -0.24
N GLU A 232 -24.03 8.92 0.21
CA GLU A 232 -24.80 9.84 -0.64
C GLU A 232 -24.04 11.15 -0.93
N ALA A 233 -23.37 11.71 0.07
CA ALA A 233 -22.71 13.01 -0.05
C ALA A 233 -21.43 12.98 -0.88
N LEU A 234 -20.74 11.82 -0.97
CA LEU A 234 -19.46 11.68 -1.64
C LEU A 234 -19.53 11.11 -3.06
N GLN A 235 -20.73 10.74 -3.55
CA GLN A 235 -20.88 10.33 -4.94
C GLN A 235 -20.38 11.44 -5.88
N ASP A 236 -19.62 11.05 -6.89
CA ASP A 236 -19.05 11.96 -7.91
C ASP A 236 -18.10 13.06 -7.36
N LYS A 237 -17.65 12.95 -6.10
CA LYS A 237 -16.67 13.87 -5.52
C LYS A 237 -15.25 13.30 -5.56
N ARG A 238 -14.28 14.17 -5.77
CA ARG A 238 -12.86 13.82 -5.58
C ARG A 238 -12.50 13.90 -4.09
N ALA A 239 -13.03 12.95 -3.33
CA ALA A 239 -12.86 12.90 -1.89
C ALA A 239 -12.09 11.64 -1.47
N LEU A 240 -11.35 11.75 -0.36
CA LEU A 240 -10.73 10.65 0.33
C LEU A 240 -11.35 10.52 1.72
N ILE A 241 -11.50 9.29 2.20
CA ILE A 241 -11.98 9.02 3.56
C ILE A 241 -10.83 8.43 4.38
N ILE A 242 -10.64 8.93 5.59
CA ILE A 242 -9.64 8.44 6.54
C ILE A 242 -10.33 7.98 7.82
N ALA A 243 -10.19 6.69 8.14
CA ALA A 243 -10.42 6.21 9.50
C ALA A 243 -9.17 6.43 10.32
N SER A 244 -9.26 7.23 11.36
CA SER A 244 -8.20 7.44 12.32
C SER A 244 -8.32 6.42 13.45
N SER A 245 -7.37 5.47 13.54
CA SER A 245 -7.41 4.39 14.54
C SER A 245 -6.04 3.79 14.79
N ASP A 246 -5.66 3.69 16.06
CA ASP A 246 -4.66 2.73 16.51
C ASP A 246 -5.31 1.33 16.61
N LEU A 247 -4.48 0.28 16.71
CA LEU A 247 -4.92 -1.12 16.86
C LEU A 247 -4.97 -1.52 18.34
N SER A 248 -4.37 -2.67 18.71
CA SER A 248 -4.44 -3.19 20.09
C SER A 248 -3.78 -2.26 21.10
N HIS A 249 -4.37 -2.16 22.30
CA HIS A 249 -3.82 -1.39 23.41
C HIS A 249 -3.45 -2.29 24.58
N TYR A 250 -2.17 -2.16 25.00
CA TYR A 250 -1.58 -2.65 26.24
C TYR A 250 -1.33 -4.16 26.36
N PRO A 251 -1.58 -5.06 25.40
CA PRO A 251 -1.11 -6.43 25.52
C PRO A 251 0.43 -6.49 25.47
N THR A 252 1.01 -7.68 25.69
CA THR A 252 2.43 -7.92 25.42
C THR A 252 2.73 -7.79 23.93
N TYR A 253 4.00 -7.58 23.56
CA TYR A 253 4.43 -7.48 22.17
C TYR A 253 3.93 -8.64 21.28
N ASP A 254 4.15 -9.88 21.74
CA ASP A 254 3.76 -11.07 20.97
C ASP A 254 2.23 -11.19 20.83
N ASP A 255 1.49 -10.85 21.88
CA ASP A 255 0.03 -10.82 21.83
C ASP A 255 -0.49 -9.71 20.93
N ALA A 256 0.15 -8.51 20.97
CA ALA A 256 -0.18 -7.42 20.05
C ALA A 256 -0.01 -7.84 18.60
N VAL A 257 1.15 -8.40 18.24
CA VAL A 257 1.42 -8.87 16.87
C VAL A 257 0.34 -9.87 16.41
N ARG A 258 -0.06 -10.81 17.27
CA ARG A 258 -1.11 -11.80 16.96
C ARG A 258 -2.49 -11.14 16.77
N VAL A 259 -2.90 -10.30 17.72
CA VAL A 259 -4.21 -9.60 17.69
C VAL A 259 -4.29 -8.67 16.47
N ASP A 260 -3.27 -7.86 16.28
CA ASP A 260 -3.24 -6.84 15.22
C ASP A 260 -3.18 -7.46 13.82
N THR A 261 -2.36 -8.51 13.64
CA THR A 261 -2.30 -9.24 12.38
C THR A 261 -3.66 -9.87 12.03
N THR A 262 -4.37 -10.41 13.02
CA THR A 262 -5.72 -10.96 12.83
C THR A 262 -6.72 -9.88 12.47
N THR A 263 -6.68 -8.72 13.15
CA THR A 263 -7.53 -7.56 12.86
C THR A 263 -7.27 -7.03 11.44
N LEU A 264 -6.00 -6.82 11.08
CA LEU A 264 -5.62 -6.34 9.75
C LEU A 264 -6.02 -7.32 8.64
N ALA A 265 -5.87 -8.62 8.89
CA ALA A 265 -6.32 -9.65 7.97
C ALA A 265 -7.84 -9.62 7.74
N ALA A 266 -8.63 -9.39 8.80
CA ALA A 266 -10.07 -9.22 8.67
C ALA A 266 -10.43 -7.96 7.88
N ILE A 267 -9.74 -6.84 8.09
CA ILE A 267 -9.93 -5.59 7.32
C ILE A 267 -9.68 -5.80 5.82
N GLU A 268 -8.66 -6.56 5.43
CA GLU A 268 -8.37 -6.87 4.03
C GLU A 268 -9.47 -7.67 3.32
N THR A 269 -10.37 -8.33 4.07
CA THR A 269 -11.52 -9.01 3.46
C THR A 269 -12.58 -8.05 2.91
N LEU A 270 -12.54 -6.77 3.28
CA LEU A 270 -13.58 -5.77 2.98
C LEU A 270 -14.97 -6.11 3.56
N ASP A 271 -15.07 -7.07 4.46
CA ASP A 271 -16.31 -7.41 5.16
C ASP A 271 -16.34 -6.77 6.54
N SER A 272 -17.07 -5.66 6.68
CA SER A 272 -17.17 -4.93 7.94
C SER A 272 -17.85 -5.73 9.05
N ALA A 273 -18.77 -6.64 8.70
CA ALA A 273 -19.41 -7.52 9.68
C ALA A 273 -18.41 -8.58 10.20
N HIS A 274 -17.58 -9.12 9.30
CA HIS A 274 -16.51 -10.02 9.69
C HIS A 274 -15.48 -9.32 10.59
N VAL A 275 -15.09 -8.08 10.28
CA VAL A 275 -14.18 -7.30 11.14
C VAL A 275 -14.76 -7.17 12.54
N SER A 276 -16.02 -6.72 12.68
CA SER A 276 -16.66 -6.56 13.99
C SER A 276 -16.74 -7.89 14.76
N ALA A 277 -17.04 -9.01 14.07
CA ALA A 277 -17.05 -10.34 14.69
C ALA A 277 -15.65 -10.75 15.18
N VAL A 278 -14.60 -10.51 14.39
CA VAL A 278 -13.22 -10.82 14.76
C VAL A 278 -12.75 -10.00 15.97
N LEU A 279 -13.06 -8.69 16.00
CA LEU A 279 -12.71 -7.83 17.14
C LEU A 279 -13.41 -8.32 18.43
N ALA A 280 -14.71 -8.62 18.34
CA ALA A 280 -15.48 -9.15 19.48
C ALA A 280 -14.94 -10.51 19.95
N GLU A 281 -14.59 -11.41 19.05
CA GLU A 281 -14.01 -12.72 19.38
C GLU A 281 -12.65 -12.55 20.09
N GLN A 282 -11.75 -11.72 19.58
CA GLN A 282 -10.45 -11.46 20.19
C GLN A 282 -10.58 -10.87 21.60
N MET A 283 -11.49 -9.92 21.79
CA MET A 283 -11.78 -9.38 23.13
C MET A 283 -12.32 -10.45 24.07
N ALA A 284 -13.15 -11.37 23.57
CA ALA A 284 -13.71 -12.48 24.37
C ALA A 284 -12.67 -13.55 24.76
N GLN A 285 -11.54 -13.65 24.05
CA GLN A 285 -10.45 -14.58 24.36
C GLN A 285 -9.73 -14.24 25.68
N GLY A 286 -9.91 -13.01 26.21
CA GLY A 286 -9.33 -12.60 27.49
C GLY A 286 -7.81 -12.49 27.46
N VAL A 287 -7.25 -11.97 26.37
CA VAL A 287 -5.81 -11.69 26.24
C VAL A 287 -5.38 -10.74 27.36
N PRO A 288 -4.34 -11.08 28.14
CA PRO A 288 -3.92 -10.25 29.27
C PRO A 288 -3.62 -8.80 28.88
N ASN A 289 -4.16 -7.87 29.64
CA ASN A 289 -4.01 -6.40 29.47
C ASN A 289 -4.57 -5.83 28.16
N LEU A 290 -5.18 -6.63 27.28
CA LEU A 290 -5.79 -6.11 26.07
C LEU A 290 -6.98 -5.21 26.40
N GLY A 291 -6.82 -3.90 26.21
CA GLY A 291 -7.86 -2.89 26.44
C GLY A 291 -8.83 -2.76 25.27
N THR A 292 -8.34 -2.86 24.05
CA THR A 292 -9.10 -2.86 22.79
C THR A 292 -8.28 -3.52 21.69
N CYS A 293 -8.94 -3.99 20.62
CA CYS A 293 -8.27 -4.45 19.39
C CYS A 293 -8.13 -3.33 18.35
N ALA A 294 -8.98 -2.27 18.44
CA ALA A 294 -8.90 -1.04 17.64
C ALA A 294 -9.70 0.05 18.35
N CYS A 295 -9.06 1.18 18.70
CA CYS A 295 -9.75 2.29 19.36
C CYS A 295 -10.76 2.98 18.44
N GLY A 296 -10.51 2.96 17.13
CA GLY A 296 -11.37 3.48 16.09
C GLY A 296 -12.20 2.41 15.38
N GLU A 297 -12.75 1.39 16.07
CA GLU A 297 -13.61 0.38 15.45
C GLU A 297 -14.73 1.03 14.62
N GLY A 298 -15.50 1.95 15.18
CA GLY A 298 -16.58 2.65 14.47
C GLY A 298 -16.08 3.38 13.21
N PRO A 299 -15.05 4.25 13.31
CA PRO A 299 -14.39 4.85 12.16
C PRO A 299 -13.96 3.86 11.08
N ILE A 300 -13.36 2.72 11.45
CA ILE A 300 -12.95 1.66 10.51
C ILE A 300 -14.17 1.10 9.78
N LEU A 301 -15.22 0.69 10.52
CA LEU A 301 -16.41 0.05 9.94
C LEU A 301 -17.15 0.98 8.98
N VAL A 302 -17.34 2.27 9.36
CA VAL A 302 -17.95 3.27 8.47
C VAL A 302 -17.11 3.47 7.23
N THR A 303 -15.79 3.68 7.39
CA THR A 303 -14.87 3.90 6.27
C THR A 303 -14.90 2.74 5.28
N MET A 304 -14.86 1.49 5.76
CA MET A 304 -14.95 0.30 4.90
C MET A 304 -16.26 0.26 4.11
N ARG A 305 -17.40 0.50 4.75
CA ARG A 305 -18.73 0.47 4.11
C ARG A 305 -18.87 1.58 3.07
N VAL A 306 -18.44 2.80 3.40
CA VAL A 306 -18.49 3.93 2.46
C VAL A 306 -17.52 3.72 1.31
N ALA A 307 -16.31 3.23 1.55
CA ALA A 307 -15.35 2.91 0.50
C ALA A 307 -15.93 1.90 -0.50
N GLN A 308 -16.60 0.84 -0.01
CA GLN A 308 -17.30 -0.14 -0.88
C GLN A 308 -18.43 0.50 -1.68
N ALA A 309 -19.26 1.36 -1.05
CA ALA A 309 -20.33 2.07 -1.73
C ALA A 309 -19.79 3.01 -2.83
N LEU A 310 -18.57 3.53 -2.68
CA LEU A 310 -17.85 4.33 -3.68
C LEU A 310 -17.03 3.49 -4.67
N GLY A 311 -17.15 2.16 -4.63
CA GLY A 311 -16.55 1.25 -5.60
C GLY A 311 -15.23 0.61 -5.20
N ALA A 312 -14.78 0.76 -3.94
CA ALA A 312 -13.63 -0.01 -3.47
C ALA A 312 -13.97 -1.51 -3.42
N ASP A 313 -13.17 -2.30 -4.08
CA ASP A 313 -13.29 -3.77 -4.11
C ASP A 313 -12.00 -4.46 -3.61
N HIS A 314 -10.99 -3.64 -3.26
CA HIS A 314 -9.70 -4.05 -2.73
C HIS A 314 -9.31 -3.28 -1.47
N ALA A 315 -8.72 -4.00 -0.52
CA ALA A 315 -8.03 -3.46 0.63
C ALA A 315 -6.63 -4.08 0.74
N ARG A 316 -5.67 -3.32 1.22
CA ARG A 316 -4.30 -3.79 1.43
C ARG A 316 -3.70 -3.17 2.68
N VAL A 317 -3.14 -4.03 3.53
CA VAL A 317 -2.25 -3.61 4.61
C VAL A 317 -0.92 -3.14 4.00
N LEU A 318 -0.58 -1.89 4.24
CA LEU A 318 0.64 -1.26 3.75
C LEU A 318 1.81 -1.49 4.70
N TYR A 319 1.53 -1.36 6.00
CA TYR A 319 2.52 -1.51 7.04
C TYR A 319 1.88 -1.77 8.40
N TYR A 320 2.60 -2.47 9.27
CA TYR A 320 2.29 -2.69 10.68
C TYR A 320 3.55 -2.47 11.52
N ALA A 321 3.38 -1.83 12.67
CA ALA A 321 4.36 -1.74 13.72
C ALA A 321 3.63 -1.60 15.07
N ASN A 322 4.37 -1.65 16.19
CA ASN A 322 3.83 -1.32 17.50
C ASN A 322 4.82 -0.46 18.31
N SER A 323 4.36 0.07 19.44
CA SER A 323 5.18 0.97 20.25
C SER A 323 6.46 0.31 20.81
N GLY A 324 6.47 -1.01 20.93
CA GLY A 324 7.66 -1.77 21.37
C GLY A 324 8.81 -1.74 20.37
N ASP A 325 8.51 -1.62 19.07
CA ASP A 325 9.52 -1.51 18.01
C ASP A 325 10.38 -0.22 18.15
N VAL A 326 9.80 0.79 18.78
CA VAL A 326 10.49 2.08 18.99
C VAL A 326 11.05 2.21 20.42
N SER A 327 10.24 1.85 21.43
CA SER A 327 10.61 2.02 22.83
C SER A 327 11.53 0.93 23.37
N GLY A 328 11.47 -0.28 22.77
CA GLY A 328 12.10 -1.49 23.32
C GLY A 328 11.38 -2.06 24.55
N ASP A 329 10.30 -1.45 25.03
CA ASP A 329 9.44 -2.03 26.07
C ASP A 329 8.41 -2.95 25.42
N LEU A 330 8.53 -4.25 25.70
CA LEU A 330 7.70 -5.30 25.13
C LEU A 330 6.58 -5.76 26.08
N SER A 331 6.49 -5.15 27.27
CA SER A 331 5.57 -5.59 28.33
C SER A 331 4.14 -5.12 28.09
N GLN A 332 3.98 -3.92 27.55
CA GLN A 332 2.68 -3.32 27.18
C GLN A 332 2.89 -2.43 25.95
N VAL A 333 2.27 -2.79 24.83
CA VAL A 333 2.44 -2.05 23.57
C VAL A 333 1.09 -1.59 23.00
N VAL A 334 1.16 -0.65 22.05
CA VAL A 334 0.04 -0.20 21.23
C VAL A 334 0.38 -0.52 19.77
N GLY A 335 -0.55 -1.18 19.07
CA GLY A 335 -0.39 -1.53 17.66
C GLY A 335 -0.80 -0.41 16.71
N TYR A 336 -0.14 -0.33 15.55
CA TYR A 336 -0.36 0.68 14.52
C TYR A 336 -0.44 0.01 13.15
N GLY A 337 -1.51 0.29 12.40
CA GLY A 337 -1.72 -0.25 11.06
C GLY A 337 -1.98 0.84 10.03
N ALA A 338 -1.41 0.70 8.85
CA ALA A 338 -1.73 1.52 7.68
C ALA A 338 -2.41 0.63 6.63
N VAL A 339 -3.62 1.01 6.20
CA VAL A 339 -4.40 0.27 5.20
C VAL A 339 -4.90 1.21 4.14
N THR A 340 -4.94 0.78 2.89
CA THR A 340 -5.55 1.50 1.76
C THR A 340 -6.68 0.69 1.14
N PHE A 341 -7.70 1.40 0.65
CA PHE A 341 -8.85 0.84 -0.06
C PHE A 341 -8.97 1.51 -1.42
N TRP A 342 -9.14 0.72 -2.50
CA TRP A 342 -9.26 1.26 -3.85
C TRP A 342 -10.10 0.33 -4.75
N HIS A 343 -10.43 0.83 -5.94
CA HIS A 343 -11.00 -0.01 -7.00
C HIS A 343 -9.87 -0.70 -7.77
N TRP A 344 -9.92 -2.04 -7.82
CA TRP A 344 -8.91 -2.83 -8.52
C TRP A 344 -9.06 -2.69 -10.04
N GLN A 345 -7.96 -2.38 -10.69
CA GLN A 345 -7.90 -2.31 -12.15
C GLN A 345 -6.69 -3.11 -12.65
N PRO A 346 -6.93 -4.17 -13.47
CA PRO A 346 -5.81 -4.84 -14.13
C PRO A 346 -5.10 -3.84 -15.07
N PRO A 347 -3.83 -4.06 -15.37
CA PRO A 347 -3.22 -3.37 -16.49
C PRO A 347 -3.93 -3.84 -17.76
N ASP A 348 -4.45 -2.89 -18.54
CA ASP A 348 -4.98 -3.11 -19.88
C ASP A 348 -4.13 -2.26 -20.83
N LEU A 349 -2.95 -2.82 -21.15
CA LEU A 349 -1.98 -2.15 -21.99
C LEU A 349 -2.38 -2.25 -23.45
N SER A 350 -2.62 -1.12 -24.09
CA SER A 350 -2.79 -1.03 -25.53
C SER A 350 -1.51 -1.46 -26.28
N ALA A 351 -1.63 -1.84 -27.53
CA ALA A 351 -0.47 -2.20 -28.35
C ALA A 351 0.59 -1.09 -28.41
N ALA A 352 0.18 0.19 -28.36
CA ALA A 352 1.11 1.32 -28.31
C ALA A 352 1.92 1.36 -27.01
N GLN A 353 1.26 1.09 -25.87
CA GLN A 353 1.92 1.04 -24.56
C GLN A 353 2.85 -0.17 -24.43
N GLN A 354 2.45 -1.34 -24.96
CA GLN A 354 3.29 -2.53 -25.04
C GLN A 354 4.56 -2.26 -25.87
N SER A 355 4.41 -1.68 -27.06
CA SER A 355 5.54 -1.30 -27.91
C SER A 355 6.45 -0.26 -27.26
N ALA A 356 5.89 0.69 -26.50
CA ALA A 356 6.67 1.68 -25.76
C ALA A 356 7.53 1.01 -24.66
N LEU A 357 6.98 0.04 -23.93
CA LEU A 357 7.71 -0.69 -22.88
C LEU A 357 8.81 -1.59 -23.48
N LEU A 358 8.55 -2.29 -24.58
CA LEU A 358 9.56 -3.07 -25.29
C LEU A 358 10.71 -2.19 -25.80
N SER A 359 10.36 -1.05 -26.42
CA SER A 359 11.37 -0.08 -26.89
C SER A 359 12.19 0.49 -25.72
N LEU A 360 11.56 0.71 -24.57
CA LEU A 360 12.22 1.18 -23.37
C LEU A 360 13.20 0.11 -22.83
N ALA A 361 12.75 -1.15 -22.72
CA ALA A 361 13.59 -2.27 -22.30
C ALA A 361 14.81 -2.43 -23.20
N ARG A 362 14.61 -2.41 -24.51
CA ARG A 362 15.68 -2.51 -25.52
C ARG A 362 16.69 -1.38 -25.36
N ARG A 363 16.23 -0.15 -25.21
CA ARG A 363 17.09 1.02 -25.04
C ARG A 363 17.87 0.98 -23.72
N SER A 364 17.22 0.55 -22.62
CA SER A 364 17.89 0.39 -21.32
C SER A 364 19.05 -0.61 -21.41
N LEU A 365 18.80 -1.75 -22.06
CA LEU A 365 19.84 -2.76 -22.32
C LEU A 365 20.99 -2.21 -23.15
N GLN A 366 20.69 -1.54 -24.27
CA GLN A 366 21.69 -0.99 -25.17
C GLN A 366 22.57 0.04 -24.44
N ASP A 367 21.97 0.96 -23.72
CA ASP A 367 22.67 2.02 -23.00
C ASP A 367 23.57 1.44 -21.90
N TYR A 368 23.02 0.49 -21.12
CA TYR A 368 23.76 -0.14 -20.04
C TYR A 368 24.93 -1.01 -20.54
N LEU A 369 24.69 -1.86 -21.53
CA LEU A 369 25.73 -2.72 -22.08
C LEU A 369 26.86 -1.92 -22.79
N ALA A 370 26.55 -0.74 -23.33
CA ALA A 370 27.50 0.14 -23.94
C ALA A 370 28.32 1.00 -22.95
N SER A 371 27.72 1.44 -21.84
CA SER A 371 28.32 2.42 -20.94
C SER A 371 28.62 1.89 -19.53
N GLY A 372 27.95 0.80 -19.10
CA GLY A 372 27.95 0.31 -17.72
C GLY A 372 27.14 1.18 -16.76
N GLN A 373 26.28 2.08 -17.27
CA GLN A 373 25.48 2.99 -16.47
C GLN A 373 24.00 2.84 -16.81
N GLU A 374 23.15 2.86 -15.77
CA GLU A 374 21.69 2.88 -15.95
C GLU A 374 21.25 4.20 -16.55
N THR A 375 20.31 4.12 -17.49
CA THR A 375 19.71 5.30 -18.12
C THR A 375 18.51 5.77 -17.33
N THR A 376 18.48 7.05 -16.99
CA THR A 376 17.28 7.69 -16.42
C THR A 376 16.38 8.15 -17.56
N PHE A 377 15.11 7.75 -17.49
CA PHE A 377 14.08 8.15 -18.46
C PHE A 377 13.17 9.21 -17.84
N ASP A 378 12.80 10.20 -18.64
CA ASP A 378 11.76 11.14 -18.25
C ASP A 378 10.41 10.41 -18.10
N PRO A 379 9.57 10.81 -17.13
CA PRO A 379 8.24 10.24 -17.00
C PRO A 379 7.43 10.36 -18.29
N PRO A 380 6.85 9.25 -18.80
CA PRO A 380 5.98 9.33 -19.96
C PRO A 380 4.70 10.11 -19.63
N ASP A 381 4.16 10.84 -20.61
CA ASP A 381 2.82 11.46 -20.51
C ASP A 381 1.74 10.37 -20.74
N ASP A 382 1.77 9.34 -19.89
CA ASP A 382 0.86 8.20 -19.94
C ASP A 382 0.60 7.69 -18.50
N ALA A 383 -0.66 7.79 -18.08
CA ALA A 383 -1.06 7.44 -16.73
C ALA A 383 -0.88 5.94 -16.42
N VAL A 384 -1.03 5.05 -17.43
CA VAL A 384 -0.88 3.60 -17.22
C VAL A 384 0.58 3.22 -17.06
N LEU A 385 1.48 3.80 -17.87
CA LEU A 385 2.93 3.56 -17.77
C LEU A 385 3.52 4.14 -16.47
N SER A 386 2.83 5.10 -15.85
CA SER A 386 3.21 5.71 -14.57
C SER A 386 2.64 4.97 -13.36
N ARG A 387 1.80 3.92 -13.53
CA ARG A 387 1.31 3.08 -12.43
C ARG A 387 2.45 2.27 -11.79
N HIS A 388 2.31 1.97 -10.50
CA HIS A 388 3.27 1.17 -9.73
C HIS A 388 2.93 -0.33 -9.84
N LEU A 389 3.23 -0.94 -10.98
CA LEU A 389 2.93 -2.33 -11.29
C LEU A 389 4.19 -3.20 -11.24
N GLY A 390 4.00 -4.46 -10.83
CA GLY A 390 5.03 -5.48 -11.00
C GLY A 390 5.25 -5.80 -12.47
N ALA A 391 6.50 -6.10 -12.84
CA ALA A 391 6.83 -6.55 -14.17
C ALA A 391 8.05 -7.47 -14.17
N PHE A 392 8.10 -8.38 -15.14
CA PHE A 392 9.24 -9.22 -15.46
C PHE A 392 9.71 -8.94 -16.89
N VAL A 393 11.01 -9.00 -17.08
CA VAL A 393 11.62 -8.98 -18.42
C VAL A 393 12.34 -10.31 -18.64
N THR A 394 11.97 -11.00 -19.70
CA THR A 394 12.60 -12.24 -20.16
C THR A 394 13.39 -11.95 -21.43
N LEU A 395 14.61 -12.43 -21.46
CA LEU A 395 15.50 -12.37 -22.63
C LEU A 395 15.60 -13.77 -23.22
N LEU A 396 15.32 -13.89 -24.50
CA LEU A 396 15.42 -15.13 -25.26
C LEU A 396 16.52 -15.00 -26.32
N LEU A 397 17.39 -15.99 -26.44
CA LEU A 397 18.40 -16.10 -27.50
C LEU A 397 18.15 -17.38 -28.28
N ASP A 398 17.90 -17.30 -29.57
CA ASP A 398 17.48 -18.43 -30.41
C ASP A 398 16.24 -19.19 -29.87
N GLY A 399 15.35 -18.47 -29.19
CA GLY A 399 14.16 -19.03 -28.56
C GLY A 399 14.40 -19.74 -27.20
N GLU A 400 15.64 -19.74 -26.72
CA GLU A 400 16.00 -20.32 -25.42
C GLU A 400 16.18 -19.22 -24.36
N LEU A 401 15.84 -19.52 -23.09
CA LEU A 401 15.96 -18.57 -21.98
C LEU A 401 17.43 -18.13 -21.81
N ARG A 402 17.65 -16.81 -21.84
CA ARG A 402 18.96 -16.18 -21.64
C ARG A 402 19.05 -15.34 -20.37
N GLY A 403 17.91 -14.90 -19.83
CA GLY A 403 17.77 -14.17 -18.58
C GLY A 403 16.32 -13.86 -18.30
N CYS A 404 15.93 -13.81 -17.01
CA CYS A 404 14.59 -13.39 -16.61
C CYS A 404 14.62 -12.89 -15.17
N ILE A 405 14.39 -11.58 -15.00
CA ILE A 405 14.33 -10.91 -13.70
C ILE A 405 13.12 -9.96 -13.69
N GLY A 406 12.59 -9.69 -12.52
CA GLY A 406 11.53 -8.72 -12.33
C GLY A 406 11.09 -8.61 -10.89
N HIS A 407 10.07 -7.80 -10.69
CA HIS A 407 9.49 -7.51 -9.39
C HIS A 407 8.01 -7.87 -9.38
N MET A 408 7.57 -8.54 -8.31
CA MET A 408 6.16 -8.89 -8.13
C MET A 408 5.27 -7.67 -7.87
N GLN A 409 5.87 -6.57 -7.39
CA GLN A 409 5.23 -5.30 -7.12
C GLN A 409 6.15 -4.17 -7.60
N GLY A 410 5.58 -3.09 -8.14
CA GLY A 410 6.34 -1.93 -8.56
C GLY A 410 6.63 -1.01 -7.38
N ASP A 411 7.87 -0.97 -6.92
CA ASP A 411 8.34 0.05 -5.97
C ASP A 411 8.52 1.42 -6.66
N VAL A 412 8.62 1.39 -7.98
CA VAL A 412 8.74 2.55 -8.89
C VAL A 412 7.69 2.44 -9.99
N PRO A 413 7.44 3.50 -10.79
CA PRO A 413 6.54 3.44 -11.94
C PRO A 413 6.89 2.32 -12.93
N LEU A 414 5.88 1.75 -13.60
CA LEU A 414 6.01 0.61 -14.51
C LEU A 414 7.13 0.79 -15.55
N TYR A 415 7.24 1.99 -16.14
CA TYR A 415 8.29 2.26 -17.11
C TYR A 415 9.70 2.12 -16.52
N GLN A 416 9.90 2.49 -15.26
CA GLN A 416 11.17 2.30 -14.54
C GLN A 416 11.37 0.84 -14.12
N THR A 417 10.30 0.18 -13.65
CA THR A 417 10.34 -1.26 -13.30
C THR A 417 10.81 -2.09 -14.49
N VAL A 418 10.26 -1.83 -15.69
CA VAL A 418 10.64 -2.54 -16.92
C VAL A 418 12.08 -2.20 -17.33
N ALA A 419 12.48 -0.93 -17.24
CA ALA A 419 13.84 -0.50 -17.56
C ALA A 419 14.90 -1.20 -16.69
N GLN A 420 14.67 -1.24 -15.38
CA GLN A 420 15.55 -1.91 -14.41
C GLN A 420 15.56 -3.43 -14.61
N ALA A 421 14.37 -4.05 -14.73
CA ALA A 421 14.24 -5.48 -14.92
C ALA A 421 14.93 -5.98 -16.20
N ALA A 422 14.93 -5.18 -17.26
CA ALA A 422 15.64 -5.50 -18.50
C ALA A 422 17.15 -5.59 -18.26
N VAL A 423 17.74 -4.60 -17.60
CA VAL A 423 19.17 -4.60 -17.24
C VAL A 423 19.49 -5.78 -16.33
N ASP A 424 18.69 -5.99 -15.28
CA ASP A 424 18.90 -7.06 -14.32
C ASP A 424 18.83 -8.45 -14.98
N ALA A 425 17.91 -8.67 -15.91
CA ALA A 425 17.80 -9.91 -16.67
C ALA A 425 19.05 -10.18 -17.53
N ALA A 426 19.70 -9.13 -18.03
CA ALA A 426 20.89 -9.29 -18.86
C ALA A 426 22.18 -9.53 -18.07
N VAL A 427 22.32 -8.91 -16.88
CA VAL A 427 23.62 -8.88 -16.19
C VAL A 427 23.61 -9.39 -14.76
N HIS A 428 22.43 -9.46 -14.10
CA HIS A 428 22.29 -9.85 -12.69
C HIS A 428 21.56 -11.19 -12.50
N ASP A 429 21.11 -11.86 -13.56
CA ASP A 429 20.52 -13.19 -13.43
C ASP A 429 21.61 -14.21 -13.09
N PRO A 430 21.59 -14.79 -11.86
CA PRO A 430 22.68 -15.66 -11.39
C PRO A 430 22.82 -16.98 -12.16
N ARG A 431 21.86 -17.30 -13.03
CA ARG A 431 21.88 -18.52 -13.86
C ARG A 431 22.75 -18.38 -15.10
N PHE A 432 23.03 -17.16 -15.50
CA PHE A 432 23.70 -16.84 -16.77
C PHE A 432 24.88 -15.90 -16.55
N SER A 433 25.86 -15.97 -17.45
CA SER A 433 26.90 -14.93 -17.53
C SER A 433 26.29 -13.63 -18.06
N PRO A 434 26.83 -12.44 -17.71
CA PRO A 434 26.36 -11.18 -18.26
C PRO A 434 26.27 -11.20 -19.80
N LEU A 435 25.19 -10.62 -20.34
CA LEU A 435 24.97 -10.54 -21.79
C LEU A 435 26.00 -9.57 -22.41
N PRO A 436 26.79 -10.00 -23.39
CA PRO A 436 27.68 -9.08 -24.09
C PRO A 436 26.90 -8.24 -25.11
N LEU A 437 27.40 -7.02 -25.37
CA LEU A 437 26.74 -6.06 -26.28
C LEU A 437 26.55 -6.59 -27.71
N ASP A 438 27.47 -7.39 -28.21
CA ASP A 438 27.42 -7.96 -29.58
C ASP A 438 26.36 -9.06 -29.74
N GLN A 439 25.76 -9.55 -28.67
CA GLN A 439 24.61 -10.48 -28.72
C GLN A 439 23.26 -9.78 -28.58
N LEU A 440 23.25 -8.48 -28.33
CA LEU A 440 21.99 -7.77 -28.05
C LEU A 440 20.99 -7.81 -29.21
N ASP A 441 21.49 -7.72 -30.47
CA ASP A 441 20.64 -7.75 -31.67
C ASP A 441 19.99 -9.13 -31.91
N ASP A 442 20.56 -10.20 -31.36
CA ASP A 442 20.06 -11.58 -31.50
C ASP A 442 19.09 -11.96 -30.36
N VAL A 443 18.93 -11.08 -29.35
CA VAL A 443 18.04 -11.30 -28.21
C VAL A 443 16.64 -10.78 -28.50
N GLU A 444 15.63 -11.62 -28.29
CA GLU A 444 14.21 -11.25 -28.22
C GLU A 444 13.85 -10.86 -26.79
N ILE A 445 13.13 -9.75 -26.61
CA ILE A 445 12.64 -9.27 -25.33
C ILE A 445 11.17 -9.60 -25.17
N GLU A 446 10.81 -10.27 -24.08
CA GLU A 446 9.44 -10.46 -23.62
C GLU A 446 9.21 -9.70 -22.31
N VAL A 447 8.09 -9.01 -22.19
CA VAL A 447 7.69 -8.29 -20.98
C VAL A 447 6.38 -8.88 -20.45
N SER A 448 6.37 -9.20 -19.16
CA SER A 448 5.18 -9.61 -18.43
C SER A 448 4.81 -8.55 -17.41
N VAL A 449 3.68 -7.85 -17.59
CA VAL A 449 3.19 -6.84 -16.64
C VAL A 449 2.10 -7.48 -15.77
N LEU A 450 2.30 -7.38 -14.44
CA LEU A 450 1.41 -7.99 -13.47
C LEU A 450 0.34 -7.00 -13.02
N SER A 451 -0.88 -7.52 -12.77
CA SER A 451 -1.90 -6.75 -12.05
C SER A 451 -1.52 -6.60 -10.56
N PRO A 452 -2.13 -5.63 -9.84
CA PRO A 452 -2.12 -5.64 -8.40
C PRO A 452 -2.63 -6.97 -7.83
N PHE A 453 -2.14 -7.35 -6.66
CA PHE A 453 -2.56 -8.58 -5.99
C PHE A 453 -3.96 -8.45 -5.43
N LYS A 454 -4.80 -9.45 -5.67
CA LYS A 454 -6.14 -9.59 -5.11
C LYS A 454 -6.14 -10.70 -4.08
N ARG A 455 -6.51 -10.39 -2.82
CA ARG A 455 -6.63 -11.40 -1.78
C ARG A 455 -7.75 -12.39 -2.13
N VAL A 456 -7.47 -13.68 -2.03
CA VAL A 456 -8.46 -14.75 -2.09
C VAL A 456 -9.23 -14.74 -0.76
N ARG A 457 -10.54 -14.52 -0.83
CA ARG A 457 -11.41 -14.46 0.35
C ARG A 457 -11.93 -15.84 0.74
N ASP A 458 -12.34 -16.58 -0.26
CA ASP A 458 -12.79 -17.97 -0.12
C ASP A 458 -12.05 -18.86 -1.14
N VAL A 459 -11.12 -19.64 -0.63
CA VAL A 459 -10.35 -20.56 -1.45
C VAL A 459 -11.21 -21.67 -2.08
N HIS A 460 -12.43 -21.90 -1.58
CA HIS A 460 -13.37 -22.88 -2.14
C HIS A 460 -14.27 -22.27 -3.22
N ASP A 461 -14.32 -20.95 -3.34
CA ASP A 461 -15.02 -20.28 -4.45
C ASP A 461 -14.17 -20.40 -5.73
N GLU A 462 -14.69 -21.16 -6.72
CA GLU A 462 -14.02 -21.39 -7.99
C GLU A 462 -13.84 -20.10 -8.81
N SER A 463 -14.64 -19.08 -8.56
CA SER A 463 -14.53 -17.78 -9.26
C SER A 463 -13.34 -16.94 -8.79
N GLU A 464 -12.82 -17.20 -7.60
CA GLU A 464 -11.67 -16.46 -7.06
C GLU A 464 -10.32 -16.93 -7.63
N ILE A 465 -10.23 -18.20 -8.08
CA ILE A 465 -9.01 -18.77 -8.66
C ILE A 465 -9.36 -19.49 -9.97
N GLU A 466 -9.10 -18.83 -11.09
CA GLU A 466 -9.33 -19.36 -12.44
C GLU A 466 -7.99 -19.77 -13.07
N VAL A 467 -7.85 -21.08 -13.36
CA VAL A 467 -6.65 -21.64 -13.98
C VAL A 467 -6.44 -21.06 -15.39
N GLY A 468 -5.21 -20.61 -15.66
CA GLY A 468 -4.86 -19.99 -16.94
C GLY A 468 -5.09 -18.48 -17.01
N ARG A 469 -5.84 -17.92 -16.05
CA ARG A 469 -6.06 -16.49 -15.92
C ARG A 469 -5.30 -15.92 -14.73
N HIS A 470 -5.37 -16.61 -13.59
CA HIS A 470 -4.79 -16.17 -12.36
C HIS A 470 -3.46 -16.85 -12.08
N GLY A 471 -2.45 -16.06 -11.69
CA GLY A 471 -1.30 -16.51 -10.93
C GLY A 471 -1.64 -16.56 -9.46
N LEU A 472 -0.86 -17.31 -8.68
CA LEU A 472 -0.99 -17.40 -7.23
C LEU A 472 0.24 -16.86 -6.53
N TYR A 473 0.02 -16.09 -5.46
CA TYR A 473 1.02 -15.68 -4.51
C TYR A 473 0.59 -16.12 -3.12
N LEU A 474 1.45 -16.88 -2.43
CA LEU A 474 1.20 -17.46 -1.12
C LEU A 474 2.11 -16.82 -0.08
N LEU A 475 1.54 -16.48 1.08
CA LEU A 475 2.24 -16.05 2.29
C LEU A 475 1.87 -16.97 3.46
N TYR A 476 2.88 -17.54 4.12
CA TYR A 476 2.71 -18.32 5.34
C TYR A 476 3.90 -18.06 6.29
N GLY A 477 3.70 -17.17 7.25
CA GLY A 477 4.79 -16.66 8.07
C GLY A 477 5.86 -15.96 7.21
N GLN A 478 7.09 -16.47 7.25
CA GLN A 478 8.19 -15.96 6.41
C GLN A 478 8.28 -16.67 5.04
N GLN A 479 7.51 -17.74 4.84
CA GLN A 479 7.55 -18.52 3.61
C GLN A 479 6.65 -17.91 2.54
N ARG A 480 7.12 -17.94 1.30
CA ARG A 480 6.46 -17.34 0.15
C ARG A 480 6.53 -18.30 -1.03
N GLY A 481 5.44 -18.34 -1.81
CA GLY A 481 5.38 -19.07 -3.06
C GLY A 481 4.75 -18.20 -4.15
N VAL A 482 5.19 -18.37 -5.39
CA VAL A 482 4.62 -17.69 -6.56
C VAL A 482 4.51 -18.67 -7.70
N LEU A 483 3.37 -18.68 -8.37
CA LEU A 483 3.13 -19.38 -9.64
C LEU A 483 2.44 -18.42 -10.61
N LEU A 484 3.01 -18.25 -11.80
CA LEU A 484 2.45 -17.39 -12.84
C LEU A 484 1.22 -18.04 -13.50
N PRO A 485 0.32 -17.26 -14.13
CA PRO A 485 -0.95 -17.77 -14.69
C PRO A 485 -0.79 -18.89 -15.72
N GLN A 486 0.29 -18.87 -16.49
CA GLN A 486 0.54 -19.84 -17.56
C GLN A 486 1.03 -21.20 -17.05
N VAL A 487 1.67 -21.23 -15.85
CA VAL A 487 2.27 -22.46 -15.30
C VAL A 487 1.29 -23.62 -15.18
N PRO A 488 0.10 -23.47 -14.56
CA PRO A 488 -0.84 -24.58 -14.45
C PRO A 488 -1.37 -25.05 -15.80
N VAL A 489 -1.46 -24.16 -16.80
CA VAL A 489 -1.89 -24.54 -18.16
C VAL A 489 -0.85 -25.40 -18.87
N GLU A 490 0.42 -25.05 -18.74
CA GLU A 490 1.53 -25.76 -19.37
C GLU A 490 1.78 -27.13 -18.73
N GLU A 491 1.66 -27.21 -17.44
CA GLU A 491 1.79 -28.45 -16.67
C GLU A 491 0.51 -29.30 -16.72
N GLY A 492 -0.62 -28.72 -17.17
CA GLY A 492 -1.91 -29.39 -17.26
C GLY A 492 -2.57 -29.62 -15.89
N TRP A 493 -2.29 -28.73 -14.93
CA TRP A 493 -2.88 -28.81 -13.60
C TRP A 493 -4.31 -28.29 -13.59
N GLU A 494 -5.14 -28.98 -12.84
CA GLU A 494 -6.43 -28.45 -12.40
C GLU A 494 -6.25 -27.58 -11.16
N ARG A 495 -7.30 -26.89 -10.74
CA ARG A 495 -7.28 -25.93 -9.62
C ARG A 495 -6.77 -26.54 -8.31
N ALA A 496 -7.18 -27.79 -7.98
CA ALA A 496 -6.73 -28.45 -6.75
C ALA A 496 -5.20 -28.69 -6.76
N GLU A 497 -4.68 -29.18 -7.88
CA GLU A 497 -3.24 -29.38 -8.06
C GLU A 497 -2.47 -28.06 -8.05
N PHE A 498 -3.03 -27.00 -8.64
CA PHE A 498 -2.45 -25.65 -8.61
C PHE A 498 -2.28 -25.13 -7.18
N LEU A 499 -3.26 -25.38 -6.29
CA LEU A 499 -3.20 -25.05 -4.87
C LEU A 499 -2.15 -25.91 -4.13
N GLU A 500 -2.01 -27.17 -4.44
CA GLU A 500 -0.97 -28.04 -3.86
C GLU A 500 0.43 -27.58 -4.31
N GLN A 501 0.57 -27.21 -5.58
CA GLN A 501 1.86 -26.82 -6.16
C GLN A 501 2.34 -25.44 -5.66
N ILE A 502 1.44 -24.50 -5.33
CA ILE A 502 1.87 -23.24 -4.70
C ILE A 502 2.42 -23.48 -3.30
N CYS A 503 1.89 -24.47 -2.54
CA CYS A 503 2.45 -24.87 -1.26
C CYS A 503 3.83 -25.52 -1.43
N ALA A 504 3.98 -26.44 -2.37
CA ALA A 504 5.26 -27.04 -2.69
C ALA A 504 6.31 -26.00 -3.11
N LYS A 505 5.88 -24.97 -3.86
CA LYS A 505 6.71 -23.82 -4.25
C LYS A 505 7.22 -23.02 -3.06
N ALA A 506 6.41 -22.89 -2.01
CA ALA A 506 6.78 -22.24 -0.74
C ALA A 506 7.61 -23.16 0.19
N GLY A 507 7.82 -24.43 -0.17
CA GLY A 507 8.48 -25.43 0.66
C GLY A 507 7.63 -25.91 1.85
N LEU A 508 6.30 -25.91 1.66
CA LEU A 508 5.29 -26.25 2.66
C LEU A 508 4.55 -27.54 2.29
N PRO A 509 3.83 -28.17 3.26
CA PRO A 509 2.92 -29.28 2.98
C PRO A 509 1.86 -28.92 1.95
N SER A 510 1.34 -29.90 1.19
CA SER A 510 0.42 -29.69 0.07
C SER A 510 -0.93 -29.09 0.45
N ASP A 511 -1.31 -29.12 1.70
CA ASP A 511 -2.53 -28.57 2.29
C ASP A 511 -2.34 -27.19 2.94
N CYS A 512 -1.16 -26.59 2.81
CA CYS A 512 -0.82 -25.31 3.44
C CYS A 512 -1.77 -24.16 3.04
N TRP A 513 -2.37 -24.24 1.87
CA TRP A 513 -3.27 -23.23 1.33
C TRP A 513 -4.55 -23.04 2.16
N GLU A 514 -4.93 -24.02 2.98
CA GLU A 514 -6.06 -23.89 3.93
C GLU A 514 -5.77 -22.89 5.06
N GLN A 515 -4.50 -22.65 5.38
CA GLN A 515 -4.07 -21.78 6.48
C GLN A 515 -3.24 -20.58 6.02
N ALA A 516 -2.80 -20.59 4.78
CA ALA A 516 -1.98 -19.51 4.20
C ALA A 516 -2.85 -18.35 3.72
N THR A 517 -2.26 -17.17 3.67
CA THR A 517 -2.85 -16.06 2.93
C THR A 517 -2.52 -16.21 1.44
N LEU A 518 -3.55 -16.32 0.61
CA LEU A 518 -3.44 -16.42 -0.83
C LEU A 518 -3.86 -15.12 -1.51
N TYR A 519 -3.14 -14.79 -2.58
CA TYR A 519 -3.48 -13.72 -3.50
C TYR A 519 -3.48 -14.25 -4.93
N THR A 520 -4.40 -13.73 -5.74
CA THR A 520 -4.38 -13.89 -7.19
C THR A 520 -3.86 -12.63 -7.87
N PHE A 521 -3.34 -12.81 -9.07
CA PHE A 521 -2.97 -11.72 -9.98
C PHE A 521 -3.10 -12.20 -11.43
N THR A 522 -3.22 -11.27 -12.36
CA THR A 522 -3.16 -11.56 -13.81
C THR A 522 -1.84 -11.06 -14.38
N ALA A 523 -1.45 -11.56 -15.53
CA ALA A 523 -0.30 -11.08 -16.27
C ALA A 523 -0.68 -10.79 -17.72
N GLN A 524 -0.22 -9.64 -18.24
CA GLN A 524 -0.26 -9.33 -19.64
C GLN A 524 1.14 -9.51 -20.22
N VAL A 525 1.29 -10.50 -21.12
CA VAL A 525 2.57 -10.92 -21.68
C VAL A 525 2.64 -10.49 -23.14
N PHE A 526 3.74 -9.85 -23.55
CA PHE A 526 3.97 -9.42 -24.91
C PHE A 526 5.48 -9.40 -25.21
N SER A 527 5.84 -9.67 -26.48
CA SER A 527 7.22 -9.74 -26.94
C SER A 527 7.47 -8.89 -28.18
N GLU A 528 8.74 -8.68 -28.49
CA GLU A 528 9.16 -8.16 -29.80
C GLU A 528 8.80 -9.16 -30.91
N GLU A 529 8.44 -8.65 -32.12
CA GLU A 529 8.13 -9.46 -33.30
C GLU A 529 9.40 -9.96 -34.01
#